data_04f1139c9a39fd796bc923d2ac27307f
#
_entry.id   04f1139c9a39fd796bc923d2ac27307f
#
_cell.length_a   1.000
_cell.length_b   1.000
_cell.length_c   1.000
_cell.angle_alpha   90.00
_cell.angle_beta   90.00
_cell.angle_gamma   90.00
#
_symmetry.space_group_name_H-M   'P 1'
#
loop_
_entity.id
_entity.type
_entity.pdbx_description
1 polymer ?
#
loop_
_entity_poly.entity_id
_entity_poly.type
_entity_poly.pdbx_seq_one_letter_code
_entity_poly.pdbx_strand_id
1 'polypeptide(L)'
;LGIQGGMGYPSIYTFYDKYLNEFGNDVDRNRLIVKGGALVPTRRPISTLAWNGILVVGDSAYTANPVHGGGKGSAMISGYCAAKAILNAFEVGDFSANTLWQANLCYIERYGAKQASLELFRRFLQKLSDDDINYGMRKKVIKEEDLLEASAKGDLQLSVAEKAMRIIAGLGRPSLLMKLKTVAEYMKKAKELYKAYPTDPKNLEQWKSEVNKLLLDFENLMNK
;
A
#
# COMPACT_ATOMS: atom_id res chain seq x y z
N LEU A 1 0.91 17.53 -5.49
CA LEU A 1 0.42 17.70 -4.11
C LEU A 1 -0.64 16.65 -3.80
N GLY A 2 -0.59 16.02 -2.65
CA GLY A 2 -1.56 15.03 -2.23
C GLY A 2 -1.92 15.20 -0.76
N ILE A 3 -3.17 14.91 -0.41
CA ILE A 3 -3.67 14.87 0.96
C ILE A 3 -4.46 13.57 1.16
N GLN A 4 -4.51 13.12 2.40
CA GLN A 4 -5.31 11.95 2.75
C GLN A 4 -6.80 12.29 2.77
N GLY A 5 -7.62 11.54 2.01
CA GLY A 5 -9.07 11.66 2.06
C GLY A 5 -9.68 11.12 3.37
N GLY A 6 -10.83 11.68 3.75
CA GLY A 6 -11.61 11.18 4.90
C GLY A 6 -11.11 11.61 6.29
N MET A 7 -10.09 12.47 6.38
CA MET A 7 -9.51 12.95 7.65
C MET A 7 -9.99 14.35 8.06
N GLY A 8 -11.00 14.89 7.38
CA GLY A 8 -11.50 16.23 7.66
C GLY A 8 -10.60 17.37 7.20
N TYR A 9 -9.56 17.08 6.43
CA TYR A 9 -8.70 18.11 5.85
C TYR A 9 -9.46 18.97 4.83
N PRO A 10 -9.06 20.25 4.67
CA PRO A 10 -9.55 21.11 3.60
C PRO A 10 -9.34 20.50 2.21
N SER A 11 -10.01 21.06 1.20
CA SER A 11 -9.84 20.65 -0.19
C SER A 11 -8.36 20.70 -0.61
N ILE A 12 -7.92 19.75 -1.44
CA ILE A 12 -6.58 19.75 -2.03
C ILE A 12 -6.28 21.07 -2.75
N TYR A 13 -7.28 21.72 -3.32
CA TYR A 13 -7.13 23.03 -3.98
C TYR A 13 -6.77 24.14 -2.98
N THR A 14 -7.30 24.07 -1.76
CA THR A 14 -6.93 25.03 -0.69
C THR A 14 -5.44 24.90 -0.33
N PHE A 15 -4.95 23.66 -0.20
CA PHE A 15 -3.52 23.42 0.03
C PHE A 15 -2.66 23.78 -1.17
N TYR A 16 -3.15 23.55 -2.39
CA TYR A 16 -2.46 23.95 -3.62
C TYR A 16 -2.28 25.46 -3.70
N ASP A 17 -3.34 26.23 -3.45
CA ASP A 17 -3.28 27.68 -3.47
C ASP A 17 -2.38 28.24 -2.36
N LYS A 18 -2.45 27.66 -1.15
CA LYS A 18 -1.53 27.98 -0.05
C LYS A 18 -0.08 27.71 -0.46
N TYR A 19 0.21 26.55 -1.01
CA TYR A 19 1.55 26.18 -1.47
C TYR A 19 2.07 27.13 -2.54
N LEU A 20 1.26 27.49 -3.52
CA LEU A 20 1.66 28.46 -4.56
C LEU A 20 1.88 29.87 -3.99
N ASN A 21 1.12 30.27 -2.96
CA ASN A 21 1.31 31.57 -2.32
C ASN A 21 2.62 31.63 -1.52
N GLU A 22 3.01 30.51 -0.91
CA GLU A 22 4.18 30.44 -0.03
C GLU A 22 5.48 30.14 -0.80
N PHE A 23 5.41 29.24 -1.81
CA PHE A 23 6.59 28.70 -2.50
C PHE A 23 6.57 28.88 -4.02
N GLY A 24 5.51 29.47 -4.57
CA GLY A 24 5.27 29.55 -6.02
C GLY A 24 5.80 30.81 -6.69
N ASN A 25 6.78 31.52 -6.12
CA ASN A 25 7.31 32.76 -6.66
C ASN A 25 7.87 32.63 -8.09
N ASP A 26 8.38 31.44 -8.43
CA ASP A 26 8.95 31.16 -9.74
C ASP A 26 7.93 30.52 -10.72
N VAL A 27 6.66 30.40 -10.29
CA VAL A 27 5.59 29.82 -11.11
C VAL A 27 4.73 30.91 -11.74
N ASP A 28 4.80 31.04 -13.06
CA ASP A 28 3.90 31.92 -13.80
C ASP A 28 2.49 31.31 -13.87
N ARG A 29 1.59 31.81 -13.02
CA ARG A 29 0.20 31.33 -12.91
C ARG A 29 -0.62 31.59 -14.18
N ASN A 30 -0.21 32.50 -15.03
CA ASN A 30 -0.88 32.81 -16.29
C ASN A 30 -0.54 31.76 -17.38
N ARG A 31 0.47 30.92 -17.15
CA ARG A 31 0.86 29.84 -18.05
C ARG A 31 0.35 28.48 -17.60
N LEU A 32 -0.71 28.44 -16.80
CA LEU A 32 -1.34 27.19 -16.42
C LEU A 32 -1.92 26.48 -17.65
N ILE A 33 -1.36 25.30 -17.98
CA ILE A 33 -1.80 24.51 -19.15
C ILE A 33 -3.00 23.65 -18.77
N VAL A 34 -2.90 22.94 -17.64
CA VAL A 34 -3.95 22.05 -17.13
C VAL A 34 -3.95 22.05 -15.60
N LYS A 35 -5.14 22.12 -15.01
CA LYS A 35 -5.36 21.88 -13.58
C LYS A 35 -6.35 20.73 -13.41
N GLY A 36 -5.96 19.70 -12.65
CA GLY A 36 -6.80 18.56 -12.41
C GLY A 36 -6.44 17.89 -11.08
N GLY A 37 -7.38 17.11 -10.56
CA GLY A 37 -7.19 16.31 -9.36
C GLY A 37 -7.92 14.98 -9.49
N ALA A 38 -7.39 13.94 -8.84
CA ALA A 38 -7.99 12.61 -8.80
C ALA A 38 -7.79 11.97 -7.44
N LEU A 39 -8.65 10.99 -7.12
CA LEU A 39 -8.46 10.13 -5.96
C LEU A 39 -7.50 9.00 -6.33
N VAL A 40 -6.45 8.82 -5.54
CA VAL A 40 -5.51 7.69 -5.67
C VAL A 40 -5.86 6.66 -4.60
N PRO A 41 -6.24 5.43 -4.98
CA PRO A 41 -6.61 4.37 -4.04
C PRO A 41 -5.37 3.76 -3.37
N THR A 42 -4.87 4.39 -2.32
CA THR A 42 -3.68 3.96 -1.57
C THR A 42 -4.01 2.85 -0.58
N ARG A 43 -4.25 1.65 -1.06
CA ARG A 43 -4.59 0.47 -0.27
C ARG A 43 -4.07 -0.81 -0.94
N ARG A 44 -4.31 -1.97 -0.32
CA ARG A 44 -4.09 -3.28 -0.97
C ARG A 44 -4.88 -3.39 -2.28
N PRO A 45 -4.46 -4.24 -3.23
CA PRO A 45 -5.20 -4.42 -4.47
C PRO A 45 -6.61 -4.97 -4.19
N ILE A 46 -7.49 -4.82 -5.16
CA ILE A 46 -8.79 -5.52 -5.14
C ILE A 46 -8.56 -7.03 -5.05
N SER A 47 -9.56 -7.75 -4.53
CA SER A 47 -9.43 -9.19 -4.27
C SER A 47 -9.26 -10.04 -5.52
N THR A 48 -9.68 -9.56 -6.67
CA THR A 48 -9.43 -10.18 -7.97
C THR A 48 -9.34 -9.12 -9.07
N LEU A 49 -8.47 -9.34 -10.05
CA LEU A 49 -8.35 -8.53 -11.25
C LEU A 49 -9.19 -9.13 -12.40
N ALA A 50 -9.68 -10.38 -12.25
CA ALA A 50 -10.21 -11.17 -13.34
C ALA A 50 -11.67 -11.58 -13.09
N TRP A 51 -12.50 -11.40 -14.10
CA TRP A 51 -13.87 -11.90 -14.23
C TRP A 51 -14.05 -12.50 -15.62
N ASN A 52 -15.23 -13.06 -15.92
CA ASN A 52 -15.54 -13.58 -17.26
C ASN A 52 -15.47 -12.44 -18.29
N GLY A 53 -14.51 -12.51 -19.20
CA GLY A 53 -14.32 -11.54 -20.26
C GLY A 53 -13.75 -10.17 -19.82
N ILE A 54 -13.39 -9.97 -18.55
CA ILE A 54 -12.96 -8.68 -18.02
C ILE A 54 -11.70 -8.84 -17.18
N LEU A 55 -10.73 -7.94 -17.41
CA LEU A 55 -9.58 -7.71 -16.55
C LEU A 55 -9.50 -6.24 -16.14
N VAL A 56 -9.23 -5.97 -14.85
CA VAL A 56 -9.06 -4.63 -14.31
C VAL A 56 -7.60 -4.43 -13.90
N VAL A 57 -7.00 -3.30 -14.29
CA VAL A 57 -5.58 -3.00 -14.06
C VAL A 57 -5.38 -1.56 -13.59
N GLY A 58 -4.17 -1.24 -13.14
CA GLY A 58 -3.82 0.11 -12.68
C GLY A 58 -4.65 0.57 -11.48
N ASP A 59 -4.92 1.85 -11.40
CA ASP A 59 -5.63 2.46 -10.26
C ASP A 59 -7.05 1.92 -10.09
N SER A 60 -7.70 1.46 -11.15
CA SER A 60 -8.99 0.76 -11.07
C SER A 60 -8.91 -0.57 -10.31
N ALA A 61 -7.73 -1.21 -10.31
CA ALA A 61 -7.43 -2.41 -9.52
C ALA A 61 -6.76 -2.08 -8.17
N TYR A 62 -6.70 -0.82 -7.80
CA TYR A 62 -6.04 -0.31 -6.58
C TYR A 62 -4.56 -0.68 -6.51
N THR A 63 -3.81 -0.53 -7.62
CA THR A 63 -2.41 -0.94 -7.68
C THR A 63 -1.43 0.11 -7.14
N ALA A 64 -1.89 1.31 -6.80
CA ALA A 64 -1.02 2.36 -6.25
C ALA A 64 -0.35 1.93 -4.93
N ASN A 65 0.91 2.35 -4.75
CA ASN A 65 1.64 2.06 -3.51
C ASN A 65 0.93 2.72 -2.31
N PRO A 66 0.58 1.97 -1.26
CA PRO A 66 -0.16 2.49 -0.13
C PRO A 66 0.57 3.61 0.64
N VAL A 67 1.89 3.61 0.68
CA VAL A 67 2.68 4.54 1.50
C VAL A 67 2.91 5.88 0.80
N HIS A 68 3.30 5.86 -0.47
CA HIS A 68 3.69 7.08 -1.19
C HIS A 68 2.79 7.43 -2.39
N GLY A 69 1.74 6.63 -2.67
CA GLY A 69 0.78 6.90 -3.76
C GLY A 69 1.31 6.69 -5.18
N GLY A 70 2.57 6.27 -5.35
CA GLY A 70 3.13 6.00 -6.68
C GLY A 70 2.49 4.79 -7.34
N GLY A 71 1.94 4.94 -8.55
CA GLY A 71 1.19 3.90 -9.24
C GLY A 71 1.73 3.47 -10.59
N LYS A 72 2.65 4.22 -11.21
CA LYS A 72 3.10 3.95 -12.60
C LYS A 72 3.69 2.54 -12.77
N GLY A 73 4.66 2.16 -11.94
CA GLY A 73 5.31 0.85 -12.03
C GLY A 73 4.36 -0.31 -11.76
N SER A 74 3.52 -0.20 -10.73
CA SER A 74 2.55 -1.24 -10.38
C SER A 74 1.41 -1.36 -11.41
N ALA A 75 0.99 -0.23 -12.02
CA ALA A 75 0.05 -0.24 -13.13
C ALA A 75 0.64 -0.98 -14.36
N MET A 76 1.92 -0.73 -14.68
CA MET A 76 2.62 -1.46 -15.76
C MET A 76 2.74 -2.95 -15.45
N ILE A 77 3.03 -3.33 -14.20
CA ILE A 77 3.07 -4.75 -13.77
C ILE A 77 1.69 -5.39 -13.95
N SER A 78 0.62 -4.74 -13.49
CA SER A 78 -0.74 -5.29 -13.63
C SER A 78 -1.15 -5.41 -15.10
N GLY A 79 -0.81 -4.42 -15.94
CA GLY A 79 -1.03 -4.47 -17.39
C GLY A 79 -0.28 -5.60 -18.08
N TYR A 80 1.00 -5.82 -17.70
CA TYR A 80 1.79 -6.95 -18.18
C TYR A 80 1.16 -8.30 -17.80
N CYS A 81 0.73 -8.45 -16.55
CA CYS A 81 0.09 -9.69 -16.08
C CYS A 81 -1.24 -9.94 -16.80
N ALA A 82 -2.02 -8.89 -17.02
CA ALA A 82 -3.27 -8.96 -17.79
C ALA A 82 -3.01 -9.36 -19.25
N ALA A 83 -2.03 -8.75 -19.91
CA ALA A 83 -1.67 -9.07 -21.28
C ALA A 83 -1.28 -10.55 -21.46
N LYS A 84 -0.48 -11.10 -20.53
CA LYS A 84 -0.13 -12.54 -20.56
C LYS A 84 -1.36 -13.43 -20.41
N ALA A 85 -2.28 -13.10 -19.52
CA ALA A 85 -3.51 -13.87 -19.33
C ALA A 85 -4.43 -13.79 -20.56
N ILE A 86 -4.51 -12.62 -21.20
CA ILE A 86 -5.26 -12.43 -22.44
C ILE A 86 -4.68 -13.23 -23.61
N LEU A 87 -3.36 -13.22 -23.79
CA LEU A 87 -2.71 -14.01 -24.83
C LEU A 87 -3.01 -15.51 -24.66
N ASN A 88 -2.88 -16.04 -23.46
CA ASN A 88 -3.25 -17.42 -23.16
C ASN A 88 -4.75 -17.69 -23.43
N ALA A 89 -5.64 -16.74 -23.08
CA ALA A 89 -7.08 -16.86 -23.33
C ALA A 89 -7.40 -16.95 -24.83
N PHE A 90 -6.69 -16.22 -25.68
CA PHE A 90 -6.81 -16.33 -27.14
C PHE A 90 -6.32 -17.69 -27.66
N GLU A 91 -5.20 -18.20 -27.11
CA GLU A 91 -4.65 -19.50 -27.54
C GLU A 91 -5.60 -20.66 -27.22
N VAL A 92 -6.28 -20.62 -26.06
CA VAL A 92 -7.22 -21.69 -25.64
C VAL A 92 -8.67 -21.42 -26.05
N GLY A 93 -8.99 -20.23 -26.58
CA GLY A 93 -10.34 -19.85 -26.95
C GLY A 93 -11.32 -19.67 -25.77
N ASP A 94 -10.80 -19.43 -24.55
CA ASP A 94 -11.58 -19.31 -23.31
C ASP A 94 -11.24 -18.03 -22.57
N PHE A 95 -12.23 -17.16 -22.38
CA PHE A 95 -12.11 -15.89 -21.63
C PHE A 95 -12.83 -15.94 -20.28
N SER A 96 -13.05 -17.12 -19.74
CA SER A 96 -13.61 -17.29 -18.40
C SER A 96 -12.69 -16.73 -17.31
N ALA A 97 -13.26 -16.45 -16.12
CA ALA A 97 -12.49 -16.05 -14.96
C ALA A 97 -11.40 -17.09 -14.59
N ASN A 98 -11.63 -18.38 -14.86
CA ASN A 98 -10.66 -19.43 -14.62
C ASN A 98 -9.40 -19.24 -15.48
N THR A 99 -9.54 -19.04 -16.78
CA THR A 99 -8.41 -18.83 -17.69
C THR A 99 -7.72 -17.51 -17.44
N LEU A 100 -8.47 -16.44 -17.17
CA LEU A 100 -7.95 -15.12 -16.87
C LEU A 100 -7.35 -15.03 -15.45
N TRP A 101 -7.52 -16.05 -14.59
CA TRP A 101 -7.03 -16.09 -13.21
C TRP A 101 -5.52 -15.92 -13.08
N GLN A 102 -4.79 -16.29 -14.11
CA GLN A 102 -3.35 -16.13 -14.19
C GLN A 102 -2.89 -14.66 -14.01
N ALA A 103 -3.73 -13.69 -14.36
CA ALA A 103 -3.44 -12.29 -14.12
C ALA A 103 -3.32 -11.98 -12.61
N ASN A 104 -4.19 -12.57 -11.77
CA ASN A 104 -4.13 -12.44 -10.33
C ASN A 104 -2.84 -13.03 -9.77
N LEU A 105 -2.54 -14.28 -10.11
CA LEU A 105 -1.36 -14.99 -9.61
C LEU A 105 -0.08 -14.21 -9.97
N CYS A 106 0.04 -13.79 -11.22
CA CYS A 106 1.16 -13.00 -11.71
C CYS A 106 1.31 -11.66 -10.95
N TYR A 107 0.21 -10.93 -10.73
CA TYR A 107 0.27 -9.64 -10.05
C TYR A 107 0.58 -9.78 -8.57
N ILE A 108 -0.06 -10.73 -7.89
CA ILE A 108 0.15 -11.00 -6.47
C ILE A 108 1.60 -11.37 -6.19
N GLU A 109 2.18 -12.27 -7.00
CA GLU A 109 3.58 -12.68 -6.88
C GLU A 109 4.54 -11.50 -7.07
N ARG A 110 4.33 -10.69 -8.12
CA ARG A 110 5.24 -9.60 -8.49
C ARG A 110 5.14 -8.37 -7.60
N TYR A 111 3.95 -8.04 -7.14
CA TYR A 111 3.73 -6.80 -6.39
C TYR A 111 2.64 -6.88 -5.33
N GLY A 112 1.52 -7.56 -5.56
CA GLY A 112 0.33 -7.49 -4.71
C GLY A 112 0.57 -7.92 -3.27
N ALA A 113 1.40 -8.96 -3.04
CA ALA A 113 1.75 -9.39 -1.68
C ALA A 113 2.53 -8.33 -0.92
N LYS A 114 3.47 -7.64 -1.58
CA LYS A 114 4.16 -6.49 -1.03
C LYS A 114 3.20 -5.34 -0.75
N GLN A 115 2.33 -5.03 -1.68
CA GLN A 115 1.35 -3.94 -1.55
C GLN A 115 0.41 -4.16 -0.36
N ALA A 116 -0.05 -5.39 -0.11
CA ALA A 116 -0.90 -5.72 1.02
C ALA A 116 -0.20 -5.46 2.37
N SER A 117 1.08 -5.79 2.49
CA SER A 117 1.84 -5.47 3.70
C SER A 117 2.01 -3.96 3.90
N LEU A 118 2.23 -3.21 2.83
CA LEU A 118 2.37 -1.75 2.87
C LEU A 118 1.08 -1.03 3.31
N GLU A 119 -0.11 -1.61 3.06
CA GLU A 119 -1.35 -1.06 3.59
C GLU A 119 -1.34 -1.02 5.12
N LEU A 120 -0.87 -2.07 5.79
CA LEU A 120 -0.79 -2.11 7.25
C LEU A 120 0.19 -1.07 7.79
N PHE A 121 1.32 -0.91 7.11
CA PHE A 121 2.29 0.13 7.46
C PHE A 121 1.71 1.54 7.31
N ARG A 122 1.00 1.83 6.21
CA ARG A 122 0.29 3.09 6.03
C ARG A 122 -0.73 3.34 7.14
N ARG A 123 -1.56 2.33 7.48
CA ARG A 123 -2.56 2.45 8.56
C ARG A 123 -1.92 2.76 9.90
N PHE A 124 -0.77 2.18 10.19
CA PHE A 124 0.02 2.52 11.37
C PHE A 124 0.48 3.97 11.35
N LEU A 125 1.14 4.40 10.27
CA LEU A 125 1.63 5.79 10.16
C LEU A 125 0.51 6.81 10.33
N GLN A 126 -0.68 6.53 9.83
CA GLN A 126 -1.86 7.39 9.94
C GLN A 126 -2.46 7.48 11.36
N LYS A 127 -2.12 6.54 12.24
CA LYS A 127 -2.56 6.54 13.65
C LYS A 127 -1.55 7.18 14.60
N LEU A 128 -0.36 7.51 14.11
CA LEU A 128 0.64 8.21 14.92
C LEU A 128 0.26 9.67 15.08
N SER A 129 0.47 10.20 16.28
CA SER A 129 0.43 11.64 16.51
C SER A 129 1.70 12.30 15.94
N ASP A 130 1.64 13.60 15.69
CA ASP A 130 2.81 14.38 15.29
C ASP A 130 3.97 14.24 16.29
N ASP A 131 3.63 14.17 17.59
CA ASP A 131 4.62 13.95 18.65
C ASP A 131 5.27 12.57 18.57
N ASP A 132 4.52 11.51 18.21
CA ASP A 132 5.07 10.17 18.03
C ASP A 132 5.98 10.11 16.81
N ILE A 133 5.59 10.75 15.71
CA ILE A 133 6.40 10.85 14.49
C ILE A 133 7.69 11.61 14.80
N ASN A 134 7.60 12.78 15.41
CA ASN A 134 8.76 13.62 15.78
C ASN A 134 9.71 12.90 16.76
N TYR A 135 9.15 12.21 17.75
CA TYR A 135 9.94 11.41 18.69
C TYR A 135 10.63 10.24 17.97
N GLY A 136 9.84 9.50 17.17
CA GLY A 136 10.34 8.33 16.43
C GLY A 136 11.51 8.67 15.53
N MET A 137 11.40 9.76 14.77
CA MET A 137 12.48 10.23 13.87
C MET A 137 13.68 10.78 14.65
N ARG A 138 13.46 11.66 15.64
CA ARG A 138 14.54 12.26 16.44
C ARG A 138 15.36 11.23 17.18
N LYS A 139 14.71 10.19 17.72
CA LYS A 139 15.35 9.10 18.45
C LYS A 139 15.77 7.93 17.57
N LYS A 140 15.56 8.04 16.26
CA LYS A 140 15.86 6.98 15.28
C LYS A 140 15.17 5.63 15.58
N VAL A 141 14.00 5.69 16.25
CA VAL A 141 13.10 4.53 16.41
C VAL A 141 12.43 4.21 15.07
N ILE A 142 12.10 5.26 14.31
CA ILE A 142 11.66 5.20 12.90
C ILE A 142 12.72 5.97 12.11
N LYS A 143 13.32 5.33 11.12
CA LYS A 143 14.33 5.93 10.25
C LYS A 143 13.80 6.13 8.83
N GLU A 144 14.42 7.04 8.10
CA GLU A 144 14.12 7.24 6.68
C GLU A 144 14.35 5.96 5.87
N GLU A 145 15.43 5.24 6.16
CA GLU A 145 15.76 3.96 5.52
C GLU A 145 14.66 2.91 5.70
N ASP A 146 13.91 2.94 6.81
CA ASP A 146 12.79 2.02 7.05
C ASP A 146 11.64 2.26 6.07
N LEU A 147 11.36 3.54 5.77
CA LEU A 147 10.34 3.91 4.79
C LEU A 147 10.75 3.47 3.39
N LEU A 148 12.02 3.65 3.04
CA LEU A 148 12.58 3.23 1.76
C LEU A 148 12.59 1.71 1.64
N GLU A 149 13.05 1.00 2.66
CA GLU A 149 13.12 -0.47 2.67
C GLU A 149 11.72 -1.10 2.66
N ALA A 150 10.81 -0.63 3.51
CA ALA A 150 9.42 -1.07 3.50
C ALA A 150 8.78 -0.84 2.12
N SER A 151 9.00 0.33 1.54
CA SER A 151 8.49 0.64 0.19
C SER A 151 9.12 -0.24 -0.90
N ALA A 152 10.41 -0.59 -0.77
CA ALA A 152 11.11 -1.43 -1.74
C ALA A 152 10.79 -2.92 -1.60
N LYS A 153 10.73 -3.44 -0.36
CA LYS A 153 10.64 -4.89 -0.08
C LYS A 153 9.28 -5.32 0.50
N GLY A 154 8.49 -4.38 1.05
CA GLY A 154 7.26 -4.68 1.79
C GLY A 154 7.52 -5.39 3.12
N ASP A 155 8.71 -5.22 3.68
CA ASP A 155 9.16 -5.76 4.97
C ASP A 155 9.97 -4.71 5.71
N LEU A 156 9.94 -4.77 7.04
CA LEU A 156 10.86 -4.07 7.93
C LEU A 156 11.90 -5.08 8.42
N GLN A 157 13.05 -5.15 7.73
CA GLN A 157 14.14 -6.04 8.11
C GLN A 157 15.17 -5.27 8.95
N LEU A 158 15.20 -5.54 10.24
CA LEU A 158 16.18 -4.94 11.17
C LEU A 158 17.21 -5.97 11.57
N SER A 159 18.48 -5.61 11.53
CA SER A 159 19.56 -6.39 12.14
C SER A 159 19.36 -6.52 13.65
N VAL A 160 20.01 -7.49 14.28
CA VAL A 160 19.94 -7.69 15.74
C VAL A 160 20.42 -6.46 16.49
N ALA A 161 21.50 -5.84 16.01
CA ALA A 161 22.08 -4.63 16.62
C ALA A 161 21.12 -3.43 16.49
N GLU A 162 20.47 -3.26 15.33
CA GLU A 162 19.48 -2.20 15.14
C GLU A 162 18.24 -2.40 16.02
N LYS A 163 17.77 -3.64 16.16
CA LYS A 163 16.66 -3.95 17.09
C LYS A 163 17.01 -3.54 18.52
N ALA A 164 18.20 -3.90 18.99
CA ALA A 164 18.66 -3.54 20.33
C ALA A 164 18.75 -2.01 20.52
N MET A 165 19.36 -1.29 19.57
CA MET A 165 19.44 0.18 19.63
C MET A 165 18.05 0.84 19.63
N ARG A 166 17.10 0.32 18.86
CA ARG A 166 15.73 0.86 18.82
C ARG A 166 14.95 0.59 20.10
N ILE A 167 15.17 -0.56 20.74
CA ILE A 167 14.60 -0.84 22.05
C ILE A 167 15.06 0.21 23.06
N ILE A 168 16.38 0.48 23.15
CA ILE A 168 16.93 1.50 24.04
C ILE A 168 16.38 2.89 23.70
N ALA A 169 16.36 3.27 22.43
CA ALA A 169 15.81 4.56 21.97
C ALA A 169 14.30 4.70 22.22
N GLY A 170 13.57 3.59 22.18
CA GLY A 170 12.11 3.53 22.40
C GLY A 170 11.68 3.52 23.86
N LEU A 171 12.60 3.39 24.84
CA LEU A 171 12.25 3.30 26.27
C LEU A 171 11.46 4.51 26.79
N GLY A 172 11.66 5.69 26.20
CA GLY A 172 10.88 6.88 26.52
C GLY A 172 9.42 6.86 25.99
N ARG A 173 9.11 5.95 25.05
CA ARG A 173 7.76 5.73 24.48
C ARG A 173 7.54 4.23 24.20
N PRO A 174 7.35 3.40 25.23
CA PRO A 174 7.23 1.95 25.06
C PRO A 174 6.00 1.56 24.23
N SER A 175 4.91 2.33 24.28
CA SER A 175 3.71 2.10 23.44
C SER A 175 4.02 2.21 21.95
N LEU A 176 4.81 3.19 21.53
CA LEU A 176 5.22 3.34 20.13
C LEU A 176 6.07 2.14 19.67
N LEU A 177 6.99 1.71 20.52
CA LEU A 177 7.84 0.55 20.23
C LEU A 177 7.02 -0.75 20.10
N MET A 178 6.04 -0.96 20.99
CA MET A 178 5.13 -2.11 20.91
C MET A 178 4.28 -2.07 19.64
N LYS A 179 3.72 -0.92 19.29
CA LYS A 179 2.95 -0.73 18.05
C LYS A 179 3.82 -1.02 16.82
N LEU A 180 5.05 -0.52 16.77
CA LEU A 180 5.97 -0.78 15.66
C LEU A 180 6.29 -2.28 15.51
N LYS A 181 6.50 -3.00 16.62
CA LYS A 181 6.69 -4.45 16.61
C LYS A 181 5.46 -5.17 16.05
N THR A 182 4.27 -4.82 16.53
CA THR A 182 3.01 -5.40 16.05
C THR A 182 2.82 -5.17 14.56
N VAL A 183 3.10 -3.96 14.08
CA VAL A 183 3.03 -3.63 12.65
C VAL A 183 3.95 -4.53 11.83
N ALA A 184 5.22 -4.68 12.23
CA ALA A 184 6.17 -5.52 11.51
C ALA A 184 5.71 -6.99 11.44
N GLU A 185 5.16 -7.52 12.53
CA GLU A 185 4.61 -8.88 12.58
C GLU A 185 3.40 -9.03 11.63
N TYR A 186 2.47 -8.07 11.64
CA TYR A 186 1.28 -8.12 10.78
C TYR A 186 1.59 -7.86 9.31
N MET A 187 2.56 -7.00 9.01
CA MET A 187 3.07 -6.84 7.63
C MET A 187 3.56 -8.17 7.07
N LYS A 188 4.33 -8.93 7.86
CA LYS A 188 4.81 -10.26 7.46
C LYS A 188 3.64 -11.22 7.26
N LYS A 189 2.69 -11.30 8.21
CA LYS A 189 1.49 -12.15 8.08
C LYS A 189 0.67 -11.80 6.84
N ALA A 190 0.45 -10.52 6.57
CA ALA A 190 -0.28 -10.08 5.38
C ALA A 190 0.44 -10.49 4.09
N LYS A 191 1.75 -10.30 4.04
CA LYS A 191 2.56 -10.70 2.87
C LYS A 191 2.49 -12.19 2.60
N GLU A 192 2.62 -13.03 3.65
CA GLU A 192 2.52 -14.49 3.51
C GLU A 192 1.10 -14.93 3.12
N LEU A 193 0.06 -14.33 3.71
CA LEU A 193 -1.33 -14.63 3.33
C LEU A 193 -1.61 -14.28 1.86
N TYR A 194 -1.05 -13.17 1.36
CA TYR A 194 -1.18 -12.81 -0.04
C TYR A 194 -0.34 -13.70 -0.96
N LYS A 195 0.84 -14.17 -0.55
CA LYS A 195 1.59 -15.20 -1.31
C LYS A 195 0.83 -16.52 -1.41
N ALA A 196 0.00 -16.85 -0.42
CA ALA A 196 -0.90 -17.99 -0.43
C ALA A 196 -2.22 -17.69 -1.16
N TYR A 197 -2.23 -16.74 -2.10
CA TYR A 197 -3.41 -16.40 -2.92
C TYR A 197 -3.92 -17.65 -3.64
N PRO A 198 -5.26 -17.89 -3.68
CA PRO A 198 -5.82 -19.10 -4.22
C PRO A 198 -5.51 -19.27 -5.71
N THR A 199 -5.05 -20.46 -6.08
CA THR A 199 -4.84 -20.84 -7.48
C THR A 199 -6.15 -21.19 -8.20
N ASP A 200 -7.20 -21.56 -7.45
CA ASP A 200 -8.55 -21.81 -7.95
C ASP A 200 -9.49 -20.66 -7.52
N PRO A 201 -10.19 -20.00 -8.45
CA PRO A 201 -11.18 -18.94 -8.14
C PRO A 201 -12.22 -19.34 -7.09
N LYS A 202 -12.57 -20.62 -6.99
CA LYS A 202 -13.56 -21.12 -6.03
C LYS A 202 -13.17 -20.88 -4.58
N ASN A 203 -11.87 -20.80 -4.31
CA ASN A 203 -11.34 -20.57 -2.96
C ASN A 203 -11.20 -19.08 -2.61
N LEU A 204 -11.59 -18.17 -3.50
CA LEU A 204 -11.44 -16.74 -3.32
C LEU A 204 -12.18 -16.22 -2.07
N GLU A 205 -13.41 -16.66 -1.85
CA GLU A 205 -14.22 -16.17 -0.72
C GLU A 205 -13.65 -16.61 0.63
N GLN A 206 -13.14 -17.83 0.73
CA GLN A 206 -12.44 -18.29 1.93
C GLN A 206 -11.21 -17.41 2.19
N TRP A 207 -10.37 -17.20 1.19
CA TRP A 207 -9.17 -16.37 1.31
C TRP A 207 -9.51 -14.92 1.69
N LYS A 208 -10.58 -14.34 1.12
CA LYS A 208 -11.07 -12.99 1.50
C LYS A 208 -11.47 -12.94 2.98
N SER A 209 -12.10 -13.99 3.50
CA SER A 209 -12.46 -14.07 4.91
C SER A 209 -11.22 -14.03 5.81
N GLU A 210 -10.17 -14.76 5.45
CA GLU A 210 -8.90 -14.77 6.18
C GLU A 210 -8.21 -13.39 6.14
N VAL A 211 -8.21 -12.72 4.97
CA VAL A 211 -7.70 -11.35 4.83
C VAL A 211 -8.47 -10.37 5.72
N ASN A 212 -9.81 -10.45 5.73
CA ASN A 212 -10.64 -9.57 6.53
C ASN A 212 -10.42 -9.79 8.03
N LYS A 213 -10.28 -11.05 8.47
CA LYS A 213 -9.93 -11.40 9.85
C LYS A 213 -8.59 -10.79 10.26
N LEU A 214 -7.56 -10.97 9.45
CA LEU A 214 -6.23 -10.40 9.71
C LEU A 214 -6.27 -8.87 9.86
N LEU A 215 -7.03 -8.19 9.00
CA LEU A 215 -7.17 -6.74 9.06
C LEU A 215 -7.94 -6.28 10.29
N LEU A 216 -9.00 -6.99 10.68
CA LEU A 216 -9.78 -6.69 11.88
C LEU A 216 -8.93 -6.89 13.15
N ASP A 217 -8.20 -7.99 13.23
CA ASP A 217 -7.29 -8.27 14.34
C ASP A 217 -6.21 -7.18 14.47
N PHE A 218 -5.64 -6.75 13.34
CA PHE A 218 -4.69 -5.65 13.32
C PHE A 218 -5.30 -4.34 13.82
N GLU A 219 -6.49 -3.97 13.34
CA GLU A 219 -7.17 -2.74 13.78
C GLU A 219 -7.46 -2.75 15.28
N ASN A 220 -7.93 -3.87 15.82
CA ASN A 220 -8.21 -4.03 17.24
C ASN A 220 -6.94 -3.86 18.11
N LEU A 221 -5.79 -4.31 17.62
CA LEU A 221 -4.50 -4.15 18.32
C LEU A 221 -3.96 -2.72 18.24
N MET A 222 -4.18 -2.05 17.11
CA MET A 222 -3.73 -0.66 16.93
C MET A 222 -4.58 0.37 17.68
N ASN A 223 -5.78 0.02 18.09
CA ASN A 223 -6.69 0.90 18.85
C ASN A 223 -6.51 0.76 20.38
N LYS A 224 -5.69 -0.20 20.84
CA LYS A 224 -5.25 -0.34 22.25
C LYS A 224 -3.99 0.48 22.50
#